data_de3cff26699d248cd7b18a0a1f7451be
#
_entry.id   de3cff26699d248cd7b18a0a1f7451be
#
_cell.length_a   1.000
_cell.length_b   1.000
_cell.length_c   1.000
_cell.angle_alpha   90.00
_cell.angle_beta   90.00
_cell.angle_gamma   90.00
#
_symmetry.space_group_name_H-M   'P 1'
#
loop_
_entity.id
_entity.type
_entity.pdbx_description
1 polymer ?
#
loop_
_entity_poly.entity_id
_entity_poly.type
_entity_poly.pdbx_seq_one_letter_code
_entity_poly.pdbx_strand_id
1 'polypeptide(L)'
;MTKAELVSKISEKTGVEKLTTLAIVESMMNEIKDSISANEAVFLRGFGTFKSKKRAEKTGRNIKKNTTIIIPAHHIPAFKPAKVFVEEVKSKVK
;
A
#
# COMPACT_ATOMS: atom_id res chain seq x y z
N MET A 1 7.01 -12.84 0.86
CA MET A 1 7.81 -12.19 1.92
C MET A 1 6.89 -11.54 2.94
N THR A 2 7.11 -11.84 4.22
CA THR A 2 6.33 -11.26 5.32
C THR A 2 7.02 -10.00 5.85
N LYS A 3 6.33 -9.25 6.71
CA LYS A 3 6.92 -8.11 7.40
C LYS A 3 8.16 -8.53 8.21
N ALA A 4 8.08 -9.67 8.90
CA ALA A 4 9.20 -10.18 9.70
C ALA A 4 10.43 -10.49 8.82
N GLU A 5 10.22 -11.08 7.66
CA GLU A 5 11.31 -11.37 6.72
C GLU A 5 11.90 -10.10 6.14
N LEU A 6 11.06 -9.13 5.81
CA LEU A 6 11.51 -7.84 5.30
C LEU A 6 12.36 -7.11 6.35
N VAL A 7 11.90 -7.08 7.60
CA VAL A 7 12.63 -6.46 8.72
C VAL A 7 14.00 -7.13 8.91
N SER A 8 14.05 -8.47 8.85
CA SER A 8 15.31 -9.21 8.97
C SER A 8 16.30 -8.84 7.86
N LYS A 9 15.82 -8.76 6.64
CA LYS A 9 16.68 -8.38 5.49
C LYS A 9 17.21 -6.96 5.62
N ILE A 10 16.37 -6.03 6.04
CA ILE A 10 16.79 -4.63 6.23
C ILE A 10 17.82 -4.54 7.35
N SER A 11 17.57 -5.23 8.47
CA SER A 11 18.50 -5.28 9.61
C SER A 11 19.87 -5.78 9.17
N GLU A 12 19.91 -6.86 8.39
CA GLU A 12 21.16 -7.44 7.88
C GLU A 12 21.90 -6.47 6.96
N LYS A 13 21.20 -5.81 6.05
CA LYS A 13 21.80 -4.91 5.07
C LYS A 13 22.28 -3.59 5.66
N THR A 14 21.61 -3.09 6.68
CA THR A 14 21.92 -1.78 7.25
C THR A 14 22.78 -1.85 8.51
N GLY A 15 22.84 -3.02 9.15
CA GLY A 15 23.48 -3.16 10.44
C GLY A 15 22.69 -2.60 11.61
N VAL A 16 21.45 -2.16 11.36
CA VAL A 16 20.56 -1.65 12.41
C VAL A 16 19.93 -2.83 13.15
N GLU A 17 19.88 -2.74 14.47
CA GLU A 17 19.28 -3.80 15.29
C GLU A 17 17.86 -4.12 14.84
N LYS A 18 17.49 -5.39 14.89
CA LYS A 18 16.21 -5.88 14.40
C LYS A 18 15.00 -5.21 15.06
N LEU A 19 15.03 -5.02 16.38
CA LEU A 19 13.94 -4.36 17.10
C LEU A 19 13.78 -2.91 16.66
N THR A 20 14.89 -2.21 16.48
CA THR A 20 14.89 -0.83 15.99
C THR A 20 14.36 -0.77 14.56
N THR A 21 14.79 -1.70 13.71
CA THR A 21 14.33 -1.80 12.33
C THR A 21 12.82 -2.03 12.29
N LEU A 22 12.30 -2.93 13.12
CA LEU A 22 10.88 -3.20 13.21
C LEU A 22 10.10 -1.95 13.59
N ALA A 23 10.58 -1.21 14.59
CA ALA A 23 9.95 0.03 15.03
C ALA A 23 9.88 1.07 13.91
N ILE A 24 10.96 1.21 13.14
CA ILE A 24 11.02 2.14 12.00
C ILE A 24 10.05 1.72 10.90
N VAL A 25 10.03 0.43 10.53
CA VAL A 25 9.14 -0.08 9.48
C VAL A 25 7.67 0.09 9.87
N GLU A 26 7.33 -0.21 11.12
CA GLU A 26 5.95 -0.03 11.61
C GLU A 26 5.56 1.45 11.66
N SER A 27 6.46 2.31 12.11
CA SER A 27 6.23 3.75 12.13
C SER A 27 5.99 4.30 10.73
N MET A 28 6.79 3.86 9.75
CA MET A 28 6.61 4.25 8.35
C MET A 28 5.23 3.88 7.83
N MET A 29 4.80 2.64 8.08
CA MET A 29 3.47 2.19 7.64
C MET A 29 2.35 2.97 8.30
N ASN A 30 2.48 3.27 9.59
CA ASN A 30 1.48 4.03 10.33
C ASN A 30 1.40 5.48 9.83
N GLU A 31 2.54 6.11 9.54
CA GLU A 31 2.57 7.46 8.97
C GLU A 31 1.89 7.51 7.60
N ILE A 32 2.13 6.50 6.77
CA ILE A 32 1.48 6.40 5.46
C ILE A 32 -0.03 6.23 5.63
N LYS A 33 -0.48 5.35 6.53
CA LYS A 33 -1.90 5.16 6.82
C LYS A 33 -2.59 6.45 7.28
N ASP A 34 -1.95 7.16 8.20
CA ASP A 34 -2.49 8.41 8.75
C ASP A 34 -2.60 9.49 7.68
N SER A 35 -1.57 9.61 6.85
CA SER A 35 -1.55 10.59 5.76
C SER A 35 -2.67 10.31 4.76
N ILE A 36 -2.82 9.07 4.32
CA ILE A 36 -3.86 8.70 3.36
C ILE A 36 -5.26 8.83 3.97
N SER A 37 -5.40 8.53 5.26
CA SER A 37 -6.67 8.72 5.97
C SER A 37 -7.07 10.19 6.05
N ALA A 38 -6.09 11.09 5.99
CA ALA A 38 -6.31 12.54 5.91
C ALA A 38 -6.39 13.04 4.46
N ASN A 39 -6.45 12.14 3.50
CA ASN A 39 -6.48 12.44 2.07
C ASN A 39 -5.25 13.20 1.58
N GLU A 40 -4.10 12.90 2.16
CA GLU A 40 -2.81 13.47 1.77
C GLU A 40 -1.94 12.38 1.14
N ALA A 41 -1.49 12.59 -0.09
CA ALA A 41 -0.65 11.63 -0.78
C ALA A 41 0.77 11.60 -0.21
N VAL A 42 1.39 10.43 -0.25
CA VAL A 42 2.78 10.25 0.15
C VAL A 42 3.60 9.89 -1.08
N PHE A 43 4.54 10.74 -1.43
CA PHE A 43 5.39 10.58 -2.62
C PHE A 43 6.75 10.02 -2.22
N LEU A 44 7.07 8.82 -2.69
CA LEU A 44 8.36 8.18 -2.44
C LEU A 44 9.11 8.07 -3.76
N ARG A 45 10.02 9.00 -3.98
CA ARG A 45 10.77 9.12 -5.23
C ARG A 45 11.43 7.80 -5.62
N GLY A 46 11.24 7.36 -6.86
CA GLY A 46 11.80 6.12 -7.37
C GLY A 46 11.06 4.87 -6.96
N PHE A 47 10.12 4.96 -6.01
CA PHE A 47 9.32 3.84 -5.55
C PHE A 47 7.88 3.96 -6.02
N GLY A 48 7.20 5.02 -5.64
CA GLY A 48 5.83 5.24 -6.03
C GLY A 48 5.11 6.23 -5.14
N THR A 49 3.81 6.33 -5.33
CA THR A 49 2.94 7.23 -4.58
C THR A 49 1.82 6.46 -3.94
N PHE A 50 1.66 6.64 -2.63
CA PHE A 50 0.48 6.17 -1.89
C PHE A 50 -0.53 7.30 -1.87
N LYS A 51 -1.77 7.00 -2.18
CA LYS A 51 -2.84 8.00 -2.23
C LYS A 51 -4.19 7.37 -1.97
N SER A 52 -5.20 8.19 -1.70
CA SER A 52 -6.57 7.72 -1.69
C SER A 52 -7.11 7.80 -3.11
N LYS A 53 -7.97 6.85 -3.45
CA LYS A 53 -8.65 6.80 -4.74
C LYS A 53 -10.14 6.70 -4.50
N LYS A 54 -10.90 7.55 -5.17
CA LYS A 54 -12.36 7.51 -5.06
C LYS A 54 -12.92 6.37 -5.89
N ARG A 55 -13.73 5.53 -5.27
CA ARG A 55 -14.53 4.52 -5.95
C ARG A 55 -15.94 5.02 -6.10
N ALA A 56 -16.46 4.98 -7.32
CA ALA A 56 -17.83 5.39 -7.61
C ALA A 56 -18.83 4.43 -6.97
N GLU A 57 -20.05 4.90 -6.77
CA GLU A 57 -21.16 4.07 -6.34
C GLU A 57 -21.32 2.88 -7.27
N LYS A 58 -21.51 1.73 -6.71
CA LYS A 58 -21.60 0.48 -7.46
C LYS A 58 -22.80 -0.31 -7.02
N THR A 59 -23.49 -0.92 -7.99
CA THR A 59 -24.61 -1.81 -7.74
C THR A 59 -24.11 -3.24 -7.78
N GLY A 60 -24.31 -3.98 -6.69
CA GLY A 60 -24.00 -5.39 -6.59
C GLY A 60 -25.27 -6.20 -6.42
N ARG A 61 -25.17 -7.50 -6.58
CA ARG A 61 -26.31 -8.41 -6.39
C ARG A 61 -25.96 -9.45 -5.35
N ASN A 62 -26.85 -9.60 -4.37
CA ASN A 62 -26.70 -10.67 -3.38
C ASN A 62 -27.38 -11.92 -3.94
N ILE A 63 -26.57 -12.88 -4.37
CA ILE A 63 -27.05 -14.11 -5.00
C ILE A 63 -27.92 -14.94 -4.05
N LYS A 64 -27.60 -14.99 -2.78
CA LYS A 64 -28.35 -15.76 -1.78
C LYS A 64 -29.74 -15.23 -1.53
N LYS A 65 -29.87 -13.92 -1.45
CA LYS A 65 -31.15 -13.25 -1.16
C LYS A 65 -31.86 -12.73 -2.41
N ASN A 66 -31.20 -12.82 -3.55
CA ASN A 66 -31.70 -12.32 -4.82
C ASN A 66 -32.12 -10.85 -4.74
N THR A 67 -31.36 -10.05 -3.98
CA THR A 67 -31.58 -8.62 -3.78
C THR A 67 -30.45 -7.79 -4.36
N THR A 68 -30.76 -6.56 -4.71
CA THR A 68 -29.77 -5.59 -5.18
C THR A 68 -29.14 -4.88 -3.98
N ILE A 69 -27.81 -4.82 -3.95
CA ILE A 69 -27.06 -4.11 -2.92
C ILE A 69 -26.41 -2.89 -3.55
N ILE A 70 -26.58 -1.73 -2.92
CA ILE A 70 -25.91 -0.50 -3.36
C ILE A 70 -24.68 -0.29 -2.49
N ILE A 71 -23.51 -0.26 -3.13
CA ILE A 71 -22.26 0.07 -2.47
C ILE A 71 -22.00 1.55 -2.71
N PRO A 72 -22.07 2.40 -1.67
CA PRO A 72 -21.90 3.83 -1.84
C PRO A 72 -20.50 4.21 -2.31
N ALA A 73 -20.36 5.38 -2.90
CA ALA A 73 -19.07 5.93 -3.27
C ALA A 73 -18.20 6.07 -2.00
N HIS A 74 -16.94 5.70 -2.10
CA HIS A 74 -16.01 5.74 -0.97
C HIS A 74 -14.58 5.88 -1.46
N HIS A 75 -13.67 6.16 -0.54
CA HIS A 75 -12.25 6.25 -0.86
C HIS A 75 -11.52 5.01 -0.35
N ILE A 76 -10.57 4.54 -1.12
CA ILE A 76 -9.72 3.41 -0.77
C ILE A 76 -8.24 3.81 -0.87
N PRO A 77 -7.35 3.16 -0.12
CA PRO A 77 -5.93 3.36 -0.34
C PRO A 77 -5.51 2.75 -1.68
N ALA A 78 -4.60 3.42 -2.37
CA ALA A 78 -4.05 2.95 -3.64
C ALA A 78 -2.56 3.26 -3.70
N PHE A 79 -1.82 2.40 -4.40
CA PHE A 79 -0.40 2.59 -4.64
C PHE A 79 -0.16 2.65 -6.14
N LYS A 80 0.44 3.75 -6.60
CA LYS A 80 0.87 3.90 -7.98
C LYS A 80 2.39 3.79 -8.03
N PRO A 81 2.95 2.71 -8.60
CA PRO A 81 4.40 2.56 -8.66
C PRO A 81 5.04 3.62 -9.55
N ALA A 82 6.26 4.01 -9.22
CA ALA A 82 7.03 4.93 -10.02
C ALA A 82 7.41 4.26 -11.35
N LYS A 83 7.57 5.05 -12.40
CA LYS A 83 7.91 4.55 -13.73
C LYS A 83 9.19 3.69 -13.72
N VAL A 84 10.22 4.12 -13.01
CA VAL A 84 11.47 3.37 -12.90
C VAL A 84 11.27 2.02 -12.23
N PHE A 85 10.37 1.94 -11.25
CA PHE A 85 10.02 0.69 -10.58
C PHE A 85 9.29 -0.25 -11.55
N VAL A 86 8.33 0.27 -12.30
CA VAL A 86 7.59 -0.49 -13.32
C VAL A 86 8.55 -1.08 -14.35
N GLU A 87 9.47 -0.27 -14.87
CA GLU A 87 10.45 -0.70 -15.86
C GLU A 87 11.39 -1.79 -15.31
N GLU A 88 11.82 -1.65 -14.07
CA GLU A 88 12.68 -2.64 -13.43
C GLU A 88 11.98 -4.00 -13.33
N VAL A 89 10.73 -4.01 -12.91
CA VAL A 89 9.96 -5.27 -12.81
C VAL A 89 9.72 -5.87 -14.18
N LYS A 90 9.35 -5.06 -15.18
CA LYS A 90 9.14 -5.53 -16.56
C LYS A 90 10.37 -6.20 -17.15
N SER A 91 11.55 -5.69 -16.85
CA SER A 91 12.81 -6.22 -17.40
C SER A 91 13.27 -7.50 -16.69
N LYS A 92 12.94 -7.68 -15.42
CA LYS A 92 13.40 -8.80 -14.59
C LYS A 92 12.41 -9.94 -14.45
N VAL A 93 11.13 -9.66 -14.50
CA VAL A 93 10.06 -10.68 -14.37
C VAL A 93 9.48 -10.92 -15.76
N LYS A 94 9.68 -12.13 -16.27
CA LYS A 94 9.20 -12.52 -17.60
C LYS A 94 8.12 -13.59 -17.54
#